data_66226d2fdc731674bb124d01110e291f
#
_entry.id   66226d2fdc731674bb124d01110e291f
#
_cell.length_a   1.000
_cell.length_b   1.000
_cell.length_c   1.000
_cell.angle_alpha   90.00
_cell.angle_beta   90.00
_cell.angle_gamma   90.00
#
_symmetry.space_group_name_H-M   'P 1'
#
loop_
_entity.id
_entity.type
_entity.pdbx_description
1 polymer ?
#
loop_
_entity_poly.entity_id
_entity_poly.type
_entity_poly.pdbx_seq_one_letter_code
_entity_poly.pdbx_strand_id
1 'polypeptide(L)'
;ATPDAGSGSSTSLPARTAVLLTGSKRYIAGRPMLETRDGGFVDEEQLVRIDPPKSWPAFAKKGQRWIEVSIAKQSLTAYEGETAVFATLVSTGRDGLGDPDSTKATVRGVYRIHTKHLTITMDSNEVGEEFSLREVPYVQYFEVGYALHGAYWHDRFGEPRSHGCINLPETDAAWLFEWTGPEVPREWYGAHARPIADGTPLWIHP
;
A
#
# COMPACT_ATOMS: atom_id res chain seq x y z
N ALA A 1 -26.30 -31.17 -25.32
CA ALA A 1 -26.29 -29.71 -25.59
C ALA A 1 -25.16 -29.09 -24.81
N THR A 2 -24.07 -28.72 -25.48
CA THR A 2 -22.99 -27.94 -24.91
C THR A 2 -23.50 -26.50 -24.69
N PRO A 3 -23.28 -25.88 -23.51
CA PRO A 3 -23.61 -24.48 -23.36
C PRO A 3 -22.69 -23.65 -24.23
N ASP A 4 -23.32 -22.79 -24.99
CA ASP A 4 -22.70 -21.78 -25.86
C ASP A 4 -21.69 -20.96 -25.06
N ALA A 5 -20.43 -20.94 -25.51
CA ALA A 5 -19.42 -20.04 -24.97
C ALA A 5 -19.80 -18.63 -25.44
N GLY A 6 -20.56 -17.91 -24.62
CA GLY A 6 -20.87 -16.52 -24.87
C GLY A 6 -19.58 -15.74 -25.16
N SER A 7 -19.55 -15.05 -26.29
CA SER A 7 -18.47 -14.15 -26.71
C SER A 7 -18.39 -12.96 -25.72
N GLY A 8 -17.82 -13.20 -24.54
CA GLY A 8 -17.51 -12.13 -23.60
C GLY A 8 -16.42 -11.24 -24.21
N SER A 9 -16.68 -9.97 -24.37
CA SER A 9 -15.64 -9.03 -24.78
C SER A 9 -14.59 -8.99 -23.67
N SER A 10 -13.32 -9.27 -24.01
CA SER A 10 -12.22 -9.04 -23.08
C SER A 10 -11.87 -7.56 -23.11
N THR A 11 -11.94 -6.92 -21.94
CA THR A 11 -11.50 -5.53 -21.78
C THR A 11 -10.22 -5.55 -20.93
N SER A 12 -9.18 -4.88 -21.39
CA SER A 12 -7.97 -4.69 -20.59
C SER A 12 -8.25 -3.68 -19.48
N LEU A 13 -8.03 -4.05 -18.24
CA LEU A 13 -8.02 -3.12 -17.12
C LEU A 13 -6.70 -2.35 -17.09
N PRO A 14 -6.71 -1.06 -16.71
CA PRO A 14 -5.48 -0.32 -16.44
C PRO A 14 -4.63 -1.07 -15.39
N ALA A 15 -3.31 -0.98 -15.53
CA ALA A 15 -2.41 -1.54 -14.54
C ALA A 15 -2.72 -0.97 -13.14
N ARG A 16 -2.60 -1.81 -12.11
CA ARG A 16 -2.88 -1.47 -10.70
C ARG A 16 -4.35 -1.17 -10.37
N THR A 17 -5.29 -1.51 -11.25
CA THR A 17 -6.72 -1.42 -10.91
C THR A 17 -7.05 -2.40 -9.78
N ALA A 18 -7.58 -1.89 -8.67
CA ALA A 18 -8.12 -2.72 -7.60
C ALA A 18 -9.48 -3.28 -8.02
N VAL A 19 -9.67 -4.60 -7.87
CA VAL A 19 -10.94 -5.29 -8.16
C VAL A 19 -11.41 -6.08 -6.95
N LEU A 20 -12.70 -6.07 -6.69
CA LEU A 20 -13.31 -6.86 -5.62
C LEU A 20 -13.65 -8.24 -6.15
N LEU A 21 -13.12 -9.28 -5.49
CA LEU A 21 -13.37 -10.67 -5.86
C LEU A 21 -14.55 -11.26 -5.06
N THR A 22 -15.27 -12.22 -5.68
CA THR A 22 -16.31 -13.01 -4.99
C THR A 22 -15.72 -14.19 -4.22
N GLY A 23 -14.48 -14.59 -4.52
CA GLY A 23 -13.84 -15.81 -4.05
C GLY A 23 -14.06 -17.00 -4.96
N SER A 24 -14.96 -16.92 -5.95
CA SER A 24 -15.18 -17.99 -6.95
C SER A 24 -14.02 -18.05 -7.96
N LYS A 25 -13.66 -19.27 -8.33
CA LYS A 25 -12.62 -19.55 -9.34
C LYS A 25 -13.19 -20.46 -10.44
N ARG A 26 -12.88 -20.13 -11.68
CA ARG A 26 -13.22 -20.95 -12.86
C ARG A 26 -12.01 -21.10 -13.77
N TYR A 27 -12.03 -22.13 -14.61
CA TYR A 27 -11.06 -22.26 -15.70
C TYR A 27 -11.72 -21.87 -17.01
N ILE A 28 -11.21 -20.82 -17.65
CA ILE A 28 -11.70 -20.33 -18.95
C ILE A 28 -10.53 -20.44 -19.94
N ALA A 29 -10.71 -21.18 -21.02
CA ALA A 29 -9.66 -21.48 -22.00
C ALA A 29 -8.35 -22.00 -21.37
N GLY A 30 -8.46 -22.82 -20.31
CA GLY A 30 -7.33 -23.40 -19.60
C GLY A 30 -6.63 -22.49 -18.60
N ARG A 31 -7.08 -21.22 -18.43
CA ARG A 31 -6.51 -20.26 -17.47
C ARG A 31 -7.35 -20.18 -16.20
N PRO A 32 -6.72 -20.06 -15.02
CA PRO A 32 -7.43 -19.84 -13.77
C PRO A 32 -7.95 -18.41 -13.71
N MET A 33 -9.25 -18.24 -13.70
CA MET A 33 -9.93 -16.94 -13.66
C MET A 33 -10.68 -16.78 -12.35
N LEU A 34 -10.54 -15.62 -11.73
CA LEU A 34 -11.27 -15.23 -10.52
C LEU A 34 -12.44 -14.34 -10.88
N GLU A 35 -13.60 -14.64 -10.28
CA GLU A 35 -14.82 -13.87 -10.49
C GLU A 35 -14.78 -12.56 -9.68
N THR A 36 -15.11 -11.47 -10.35
CA THR A 36 -15.22 -10.13 -9.75
C THR A 36 -16.67 -9.87 -9.32
N ARG A 37 -16.89 -8.97 -8.36
CA ARG A 37 -18.23 -8.66 -7.84
C ARG A 37 -19.15 -8.01 -8.85
N ASP A 38 -18.61 -7.39 -9.89
CA ASP A 38 -19.36 -6.83 -11.02
C ASP A 38 -19.73 -7.86 -12.10
N GLY A 39 -19.40 -9.15 -11.87
CA GLY A 39 -19.76 -10.27 -12.74
C GLY A 39 -18.74 -10.55 -13.84
N GLY A 40 -17.60 -9.88 -13.86
CA GLY A 40 -16.48 -10.15 -14.75
C GLY A 40 -15.58 -11.29 -14.26
N PHE A 41 -14.54 -11.57 -15.03
CA PHE A 41 -13.49 -12.52 -14.67
C PHE A 41 -12.11 -11.91 -14.95
N VAL A 42 -11.18 -12.09 -14.03
CA VAL A 42 -9.79 -11.63 -14.15
C VAL A 42 -8.82 -12.82 -14.04
N ASP A 43 -7.74 -12.75 -14.79
CA ASP A 43 -6.71 -13.78 -14.79
C ASP A 43 -5.96 -13.77 -13.45
N GLU A 44 -6.00 -14.90 -12.72
CA GLU A 44 -5.35 -15.02 -11.40
C GLU A 44 -3.84 -14.79 -11.48
N GLU A 45 -3.19 -15.12 -12.61
CA GLU A 45 -1.75 -14.96 -12.78
C GLU A 45 -1.31 -13.50 -12.95
N GLN A 46 -2.27 -12.61 -13.24
CA GLN A 46 -2.04 -11.17 -13.42
C GLN A 46 -2.41 -10.33 -12.17
N LEU A 47 -2.73 -11.00 -11.06
CA LEU A 47 -3.21 -10.33 -9.85
C LEU A 47 -2.25 -10.51 -8.67
N VAL A 48 -2.15 -9.49 -7.87
CA VAL A 48 -1.73 -9.61 -6.47
C VAL A 48 -2.99 -9.77 -5.63
N ARG A 49 -3.24 -10.98 -5.12
CA ARG A 49 -4.40 -11.25 -4.28
C ARG A 49 -4.15 -10.77 -2.86
N ILE A 50 -5.02 -9.91 -2.37
CA ILE A 50 -5.05 -9.45 -0.99
C ILE A 50 -6.22 -10.15 -0.29
N ASP A 51 -5.90 -10.99 0.70
CA ASP A 51 -6.88 -11.63 1.56
C ASP A 51 -6.97 -10.89 2.89
N PRO A 52 -8.15 -10.83 3.53
CA PRO A 52 -8.27 -10.28 4.88
C PRO A 52 -7.30 -10.98 5.85
N PRO A 53 -6.81 -10.30 6.88
CA PRO A 53 -5.97 -10.91 7.90
C PRO A 53 -6.66 -12.13 8.54
N LYS A 54 -5.89 -13.18 8.84
CA LYS A 54 -6.43 -14.37 9.54
C LYS A 54 -6.92 -14.06 10.94
N SER A 55 -6.35 -13.03 11.57
CA SER A 55 -6.77 -12.48 12.86
C SER A 55 -6.64 -10.96 12.82
N TRP A 56 -7.68 -10.27 13.28
CA TRP A 56 -7.71 -8.83 13.28
C TRP A 56 -6.84 -8.26 14.41
N PRO A 57 -6.04 -7.22 14.15
CA PRO A 57 -5.30 -6.53 15.20
C PRO A 57 -6.26 -5.92 16.24
N ALA A 58 -5.80 -5.79 17.48
CA ALA A 58 -6.63 -5.25 18.56
C ALA A 58 -7.16 -3.83 18.32
N PHE A 59 -6.54 -3.08 17.41
CA PHE A 59 -6.98 -1.76 17.00
C PHE A 59 -7.96 -1.78 15.81
N ALA A 60 -8.22 -2.91 15.16
CA ALA A 60 -9.21 -3.05 14.10
C ALA A 60 -10.65 -3.00 14.64
N LYS A 61 -10.98 -1.94 15.37
CA LYS A 61 -12.30 -1.72 15.97
C LYS A 61 -13.19 -0.96 15.00
N LYS A 62 -14.51 -1.15 15.14
CA LYS A 62 -15.51 -0.43 14.33
C LYS A 62 -15.24 1.08 14.29
N GLY A 63 -15.11 1.63 13.09
CA GLY A 63 -14.83 3.06 12.87
C GLY A 63 -13.36 3.48 13.03
N GLN A 64 -12.47 2.57 13.45
CA GLN A 64 -11.05 2.87 13.54
C GLN A 64 -10.41 2.72 12.15
N ARG A 65 -9.76 3.78 11.66
CA ARG A 65 -8.91 3.75 10.46
C ARG A 65 -7.55 3.15 10.79
N TRP A 66 -7.06 2.28 9.94
CA TRP A 66 -5.73 1.69 10.06
C TRP A 66 -5.23 1.14 8.73
N ILE A 67 -3.94 0.91 8.63
CA ILE A 67 -3.26 0.47 7.41
C ILE A 67 -2.57 -0.87 7.66
N GLU A 68 -2.66 -1.77 6.69
CA GLU A 68 -1.87 -3.00 6.57
C GLU A 68 -0.89 -2.86 5.41
N VAL A 69 0.36 -3.28 5.62
CA VAL A 69 1.37 -3.43 4.57
C VAL A 69 1.96 -4.82 4.62
N SER A 70 1.80 -5.56 3.51
CA SER A 70 2.48 -6.84 3.32
C SER A 70 3.74 -6.64 2.47
N ILE A 71 4.90 -6.92 3.07
CA ILE A 71 6.19 -6.84 2.37
C ILE A 71 6.30 -7.93 1.31
N ALA A 72 5.82 -9.15 1.60
CA ALA A 72 5.88 -10.25 0.63
C ALA A 72 5.00 -10.00 -0.60
N LYS A 73 3.84 -9.35 -0.43
CA LYS A 73 2.91 -9.03 -1.52
C LYS A 73 3.17 -7.68 -2.15
N GLN A 74 4.02 -6.84 -1.55
CA GLN A 74 4.26 -5.47 -1.96
C GLN A 74 2.94 -4.70 -2.12
N SER A 75 2.06 -4.83 -1.13
CA SER A 75 0.72 -4.26 -1.13
C SER A 75 0.42 -3.49 0.15
N LEU A 76 -0.43 -2.48 0.02
CA LEU A 76 -0.99 -1.71 1.11
C LEU A 76 -2.50 -1.77 1.04
N THR A 77 -3.15 -2.00 2.19
CA THR A 77 -4.60 -1.95 2.33
C THR A 77 -4.98 -1.01 3.47
N ALA A 78 -5.90 -0.10 3.20
CA ALA A 78 -6.49 0.77 4.22
C ALA A 78 -7.84 0.18 4.66
N TYR A 79 -8.07 0.18 5.97
CA TYR A 79 -9.26 -0.40 6.60
C TYR A 79 -10.00 0.61 7.49
N GLU A 80 -11.32 0.50 7.50
CA GLU A 80 -12.20 1.05 8.54
C GLU A 80 -12.80 -0.11 9.34
N GLY A 81 -12.28 -0.33 10.56
CA GLY A 81 -12.55 -1.56 11.31
C GLY A 81 -12.03 -2.78 10.55
N GLU A 82 -12.92 -3.68 10.17
CA GLU A 82 -12.63 -4.89 9.39
C GLU A 82 -12.99 -4.76 7.89
N THR A 83 -13.33 -3.55 7.45
CA THR A 83 -13.72 -3.30 6.06
C THR A 83 -12.56 -2.67 5.30
N ALA A 84 -12.06 -3.32 4.26
CA ALA A 84 -11.10 -2.72 3.34
C ALA A 84 -11.80 -1.62 2.52
N VAL A 85 -11.23 -0.41 2.56
CA VAL A 85 -11.76 0.77 1.84
C VAL A 85 -10.87 1.20 0.68
N PHE A 86 -9.60 0.79 0.71
CA PHE A 86 -8.64 1.09 -0.35
C PHE A 86 -7.55 0.04 -0.39
N ALA A 87 -7.03 -0.28 -1.57
CA ALA A 87 -5.87 -1.16 -1.74
C ALA A 87 -5.03 -0.72 -2.94
N THR A 88 -3.70 -0.82 -2.79
CA THR A 88 -2.75 -0.50 -3.85
C THR A 88 -1.48 -1.34 -3.74
N LEU A 89 -0.71 -1.39 -4.83
CA LEU A 89 0.65 -1.91 -4.82
C LEU A 89 1.63 -0.83 -4.38
N VAL A 90 2.63 -1.24 -3.61
CA VAL A 90 3.68 -0.35 -3.08
C VAL A 90 5.07 -0.87 -3.46
N SER A 91 6.10 -0.10 -3.14
CA SER A 91 7.48 -0.58 -3.14
C SER A 91 8.08 -0.36 -1.77
N THR A 92 8.36 -1.45 -1.05
CA THR A 92 9.05 -1.44 0.24
C THR A 92 10.56 -1.45 0.06
N GLY A 93 11.31 -1.52 1.15
CA GLY A 93 12.76 -1.61 1.15
C GLY A 93 13.28 -2.70 0.22
N ARG A 94 14.33 -2.39 -0.57
CA ARG A 94 14.86 -3.25 -1.64
C ARG A 94 15.34 -4.62 -1.18
N ASP A 95 15.69 -4.76 0.08
CA ASP A 95 16.14 -6.03 0.66
C ASP A 95 14.99 -6.87 1.23
N GLY A 96 13.73 -6.48 0.92
CA GLY A 96 12.53 -7.28 1.18
C GLY A 96 12.37 -7.65 2.65
N LEU A 97 12.45 -8.95 2.95
CA LEU A 97 12.34 -9.51 4.30
C LEU A 97 13.67 -9.57 5.06
N GLY A 98 14.71 -8.89 4.60
CA GLY A 98 15.99 -8.74 5.28
C GLY A 98 15.86 -8.13 6.68
N ASP A 99 16.97 -8.08 7.40
CA ASP A 99 17.05 -7.44 8.70
C ASP A 99 17.14 -5.91 8.54
N PRO A 100 16.18 -5.11 9.02
CA PRO A 100 16.20 -3.66 8.87
C PRO A 100 17.41 -2.97 9.51
N ASP A 101 17.98 -3.58 10.56
CA ASP A 101 19.13 -3.00 11.29
C ASP A 101 20.43 -3.10 10.49
N SER A 102 20.52 -3.99 9.51
CA SER A 102 21.71 -4.24 8.71
C SER A 102 21.51 -4.14 7.20
N THR A 103 20.28 -3.92 6.75
CA THR A 103 19.93 -3.87 5.32
C THR A 103 18.98 -2.69 5.02
N LYS A 104 18.58 -2.54 3.77
CA LYS A 104 17.55 -1.56 3.35
C LYS A 104 16.13 -2.15 3.37
N ALA A 105 15.87 -3.13 4.21
CA ALA A 105 14.52 -3.67 4.41
C ALA A 105 13.63 -2.67 5.17
N THR A 106 12.32 -2.74 4.92
CA THR A 106 11.35 -1.99 5.71
C THR A 106 11.16 -2.65 7.08
N VAL A 107 11.11 -1.84 8.13
CA VAL A 107 10.83 -2.32 9.50
C VAL A 107 9.46 -3.01 9.58
N ARG A 108 9.37 -4.04 10.44
CA ARG A 108 8.14 -4.81 10.67
C ARG A 108 7.62 -4.56 12.08
N GLY A 109 6.32 -4.49 12.23
CA GLY A 109 5.69 -4.23 13.52
C GLY A 109 4.41 -3.44 13.41
N VAL A 110 3.98 -2.90 14.54
CA VAL A 110 2.84 -1.98 14.64
C VAL A 110 3.35 -0.60 14.99
N TYR A 111 3.08 0.34 14.13
CA TYR A 111 3.51 1.73 14.22
C TYR A 111 2.30 2.66 14.22
N ARG A 112 2.58 3.96 14.25
CA ARG A 112 1.59 5.01 14.05
C ARG A 112 2.16 6.11 13.18
N ILE A 113 1.37 6.62 12.24
CA ILE A 113 1.71 7.82 11.51
C ILE A 113 1.73 8.98 12.49
N HIS A 114 2.91 9.53 12.78
CA HIS A 114 3.06 10.58 13.79
C HIS A 114 3.36 11.96 13.21
N THR A 115 3.88 12.02 11.98
CA THR A 115 4.26 13.27 11.34
C THR A 115 3.92 13.22 9.87
N LYS A 116 3.30 14.27 9.37
CA LYS A 116 2.94 14.39 7.96
C LYS A 116 3.49 15.69 7.38
N HIS A 117 4.00 15.61 6.15
CA HIS A 117 4.42 16.75 5.35
C HIS A 117 3.83 16.66 3.96
N LEU A 118 3.29 17.76 3.45
CA LEU A 118 2.77 17.83 2.09
C LEU A 118 3.87 17.52 1.08
N THR A 119 5.05 18.12 1.28
CA THR A 119 6.29 17.79 0.57
C THR A 119 7.49 17.95 1.49
N ILE A 120 8.55 17.19 1.24
CA ILE A 120 9.85 17.37 1.91
C ILE A 120 10.99 16.88 1.02
N THR A 121 12.17 17.46 1.15
CA THR A 121 13.39 16.88 0.57
C THR A 121 13.86 15.71 1.42
N MET A 122 14.11 14.56 0.78
CA MET A 122 14.69 13.37 1.40
C MET A 122 16.11 13.16 0.91
N ASP A 123 17.06 13.16 1.83
CA ASP A 123 18.48 13.03 1.53
C ASP A 123 19.07 11.84 2.27
N SER A 124 20.06 11.20 1.65
CA SER A 124 21.00 10.29 2.30
C SER A 124 22.43 10.73 1.99
N ASN A 125 23.23 10.84 3.02
CA ASN A 125 24.68 11.07 2.92
C ASN A 125 25.49 9.80 3.29
N GLU A 126 24.83 8.65 3.33
CA GLU A 126 25.49 7.37 3.58
C GLU A 126 26.40 7.02 2.41
N VAL A 127 27.67 6.73 2.68
CA VAL A 127 28.70 6.49 1.64
C VAL A 127 28.30 5.32 0.74
N GLY A 128 28.19 5.59 -0.57
CA GLY A 128 27.75 4.63 -1.59
C GLY A 128 26.22 4.50 -1.73
N GLU A 129 25.46 5.28 -0.96
CA GLU A 129 24.00 5.32 -0.97
C GLU A 129 23.49 6.77 -0.94
N GLU A 130 24.28 7.69 -1.47
CA GLU A 130 23.96 9.10 -1.51
C GLU A 130 22.80 9.36 -2.48
N PHE A 131 21.78 10.06 -2.01
CA PHE A 131 20.72 10.58 -2.85
C PHE A 131 20.15 11.89 -2.30
N SER A 132 19.55 12.68 -3.18
CA SER A 132 18.76 13.85 -2.81
C SER A 132 17.50 13.88 -3.69
N LEU A 133 16.37 13.63 -3.08
CA LEU A 133 15.04 13.66 -3.70
C LEU A 133 14.30 14.89 -3.20
N ARG A 134 14.14 15.88 -4.09
CA ARG A 134 13.46 17.13 -3.75
C ARG A 134 11.95 16.96 -3.86
N GLU A 135 11.24 17.67 -2.98
CA GLU A 135 9.78 17.78 -3.02
C GLU A 135 9.07 16.42 -3.07
N VAL A 136 9.57 15.43 -2.30
CA VAL A 136 8.90 14.14 -2.16
C VAL A 136 7.50 14.38 -1.61
N PRO A 137 6.41 14.00 -2.32
CA PRO A 137 5.07 14.38 -1.95
C PRO A 137 4.43 13.44 -0.94
N TYR A 138 3.50 13.98 -0.13
CA TYR A 138 2.59 13.25 0.75
C TYR A 138 3.29 12.35 1.76
N VAL A 139 4.33 12.89 2.41
CA VAL A 139 5.18 12.13 3.33
C VAL A 139 4.51 11.94 4.68
N GLN A 140 4.50 10.70 5.17
CA GLN A 140 3.85 10.26 6.41
C GLN A 140 4.84 9.38 7.20
N TYR A 141 5.56 9.99 8.14
CA TYR A 141 6.51 9.29 9.00
C TYR A 141 5.80 8.45 10.06
N PHE A 142 6.26 7.21 10.23
CA PHE A 142 5.75 6.28 11.22
C PHE A 142 6.84 5.72 12.16
N GLU A 143 8.10 5.82 11.75
CA GLU A 143 9.28 5.48 12.55
C GLU A 143 10.44 6.40 12.12
N VAL A 144 11.51 6.45 12.90
CA VAL A 144 12.69 7.26 12.59
C VAL A 144 13.30 6.79 11.26
N GLY A 145 13.32 7.67 10.27
CA GLY A 145 13.85 7.39 8.93
C GLY A 145 12.90 6.61 8.01
N TYR A 146 11.71 6.21 8.48
CA TYR A 146 10.75 5.44 7.68
C TYR A 146 9.44 6.20 7.46
N ALA A 147 9.01 6.29 6.22
CA ALA A 147 7.77 6.96 5.84
C ALA A 147 7.02 6.22 4.72
N LEU A 148 5.71 6.48 4.65
CA LEU A 148 4.91 6.30 3.44
C LEU A 148 5.00 7.60 2.64
N HIS A 149 5.18 7.53 1.32
CA HIS A 149 5.22 8.75 0.50
C HIS A 149 5.00 8.45 -1.00
N GLY A 150 4.63 9.46 -1.77
CA GLY A 150 4.58 9.36 -3.22
C GLY A 150 5.98 9.25 -3.82
N ALA A 151 6.11 8.47 -4.90
CA ALA A 151 7.36 8.31 -5.63
C ALA A 151 7.14 8.67 -7.10
N TYR A 152 7.61 9.85 -7.52
CA TYR A 152 7.54 10.34 -8.91
C TYR A 152 8.66 9.81 -9.80
N TRP A 153 9.70 9.17 -9.22
CA TRP A 153 10.90 8.74 -9.94
C TRP A 153 10.86 7.29 -10.44
N HIS A 154 9.78 6.55 -10.17
CA HIS A 154 9.54 5.21 -10.71
C HIS A 154 8.05 4.85 -10.71
N ASP A 155 7.68 3.87 -11.53
CA ASP A 155 6.32 3.32 -11.65
C ASP A 155 6.25 1.80 -11.36
N ARG A 156 7.32 1.21 -10.85
CA ARG A 156 7.45 -0.24 -10.61
C ARG A 156 6.93 -0.63 -9.22
N PHE A 157 5.69 -0.28 -8.93
CA PHE A 157 5.02 -0.70 -7.70
C PHE A 157 4.62 -2.18 -7.78
N GLY A 158 4.78 -2.91 -6.68
CA GLY A 158 4.71 -4.38 -6.61
C GLY A 158 6.08 -5.04 -6.46
N GLU A 159 7.18 -4.26 -6.51
CA GLU A 159 8.55 -4.73 -6.36
C GLU A 159 9.27 -3.97 -5.23
N PRO A 160 10.11 -4.63 -4.40
CA PRO A 160 10.95 -3.97 -3.39
C PRO A 160 11.97 -3.05 -4.07
N ARG A 161 12.08 -1.76 -3.67
CA ARG A 161 12.98 -0.79 -4.33
C ARG A 161 13.58 0.28 -3.45
N SER A 162 12.95 0.63 -2.33
CA SER A 162 13.33 1.78 -1.51
C SER A 162 14.53 1.48 -0.60
N HIS A 163 14.98 2.49 0.13
CA HIS A 163 15.95 2.36 1.21
C HIS A 163 15.30 2.08 2.58
N GLY A 164 14.04 1.58 2.57
CA GLY A 164 13.29 1.24 3.76
C GLY A 164 11.91 1.91 3.82
N CYS A 165 11.73 3.08 3.24
CA CYS A 165 10.43 3.73 3.10
C CYS A 165 9.44 2.89 2.27
N ILE A 166 8.17 3.23 2.34
CA ILE A 166 7.11 2.60 1.55
C ILE A 166 6.69 3.60 0.47
N ASN A 167 7.10 3.31 -0.77
CA ASN A 167 6.80 4.14 -1.93
C ASN A 167 5.42 3.80 -2.49
N LEU A 168 4.62 4.82 -2.79
CA LEU A 168 3.30 4.70 -3.41
C LEU A 168 3.26 5.46 -4.74
N PRO A 169 2.33 5.11 -5.66
CA PRO A 169 1.91 6.01 -6.73
C PRO A 169 1.48 7.36 -6.13
N GLU A 170 1.79 8.47 -6.80
CA GLU A 170 1.52 9.81 -6.24
C GLU A 170 0.03 10.03 -5.94
N THR A 171 -0.86 9.56 -6.83
CA THR A 171 -2.31 9.64 -6.63
C THR A 171 -2.78 8.87 -5.40
N ASP A 172 -2.19 7.70 -5.16
CA ASP A 172 -2.54 6.84 -4.04
C ASP A 172 -1.97 7.39 -2.72
N ALA A 173 -0.76 7.96 -2.80
CA ALA A 173 -0.15 8.67 -1.67
C ALA A 173 -0.97 9.90 -1.27
N ALA A 174 -1.49 10.65 -2.26
CA ALA A 174 -2.38 11.79 -2.02
C ALA A 174 -3.67 11.36 -1.31
N TRP A 175 -4.33 10.32 -1.83
CA TRP A 175 -5.54 9.77 -1.20
C TRP A 175 -5.27 9.32 0.24
N LEU A 176 -4.20 8.56 0.45
CA LEU A 176 -3.83 8.04 1.77
C LEU A 176 -3.49 9.18 2.74
N PHE A 177 -2.81 10.22 2.25
CA PHE A 177 -2.47 11.41 3.04
C PHE A 177 -3.72 12.13 3.56
N GLU A 178 -4.73 12.31 2.74
CA GLU A 178 -5.99 12.92 3.15
C GLU A 178 -6.79 12.03 4.11
N TRP A 179 -6.72 10.72 3.92
CA TRP A 179 -7.52 9.77 4.69
C TRP A 179 -6.94 9.47 6.09
N THR A 180 -5.63 9.58 6.29
CA THR A 180 -4.95 9.26 7.57
C THR A 180 -4.90 10.45 8.52
N GLY A 181 -4.83 10.15 9.84
CA GLY A 181 -4.42 11.12 10.87
C GLY A 181 -2.89 11.08 11.12
N PRO A 182 -2.30 12.20 11.64
CA PRO A 182 -2.98 13.44 11.97
C PRO A 182 -3.48 14.18 10.73
N GLU A 183 -4.60 14.87 10.88
CA GLU A 183 -5.11 15.77 9.83
C GLU A 183 -4.14 16.95 9.65
N VAL A 184 -3.85 17.28 8.38
CA VAL A 184 -3.08 18.48 8.03
C VAL A 184 -4.09 19.57 7.68
N PRO A 185 -4.19 20.65 8.48
CA PRO A 185 -5.12 21.73 8.20
C PRO A 185 -4.87 22.33 6.80
N ARG A 186 -5.94 22.79 6.19
CA ARG A 186 -5.85 23.47 4.89
C ARG A 186 -4.86 24.63 4.96
N GLU A 187 -4.00 24.74 3.94
CA GLU A 187 -2.94 25.74 3.85
C GLU A 187 -1.72 25.51 4.79
N TRP A 188 -1.69 24.38 5.51
CA TRP A 188 -0.51 23.98 6.28
C TRP A 188 0.37 23.00 5.48
N TYR A 189 1.68 23.04 5.74
CA TYR A 189 2.63 22.15 5.10
C TYR A 189 2.80 20.80 5.80
N GLY A 190 2.31 20.66 7.02
CA GLY A 190 2.43 19.43 7.78
C GLY A 190 1.75 19.48 9.14
N ALA A 191 1.71 18.33 9.81
CA ALA A 191 1.15 18.18 11.14
C ALA A 191 1.87 17.07 11.92
N HIS A 192 1.80 17.16 13.25
CA HIS A 192 2.28 16.12 14.17
C HIS A 192 1.13 15.63 15.04
N ALA A 193 1.03 14.30 15.21
CA ALA A 193 0.13 13.71 16.19
C ALA A 193 0.62 13.99 17.61
N ARG A 194 -0.20 14.63 18.41
CA ARG A 194 0.06 14.90 19.84
C ARG A 194 -1.21 14.64 20.64
N PRO A 195 -1.30 13.52 21.35
CA PRO A 195 -0.29 12.45 21.50
C PRO A 195 -0.12 11.60 20.24
N ILE A 196 0.97 10.83 20.15
CA ILE A 196 1.24 9.90 19.02
C ILE A 196 0.10 8.87 18.86
N ALA A 197 -0.61 8.56 19.96
CA ALA A 197 -1.76 7.65 19.95
C ALA A 197 -2.89 8.11 19.00
N ASP A 198 -2.96 9.39 18.64
CA ASP A 198 -3.95 9.92 17.71
C ASP A 198 -3.58 9.69 16.23
N GLY A 199 -2.33 9.27 15.97
CA GLY A 199 -1.90 8.90 14.63
C GLY A 199 -2.55 7.61 14.15
N THR A 200 -2.77 7.50 12.84
CA THR A 200 -3.34 6.28 12.23
C THR A 200 -2.43 5.07 12.47
N PRO A 201 -2.95 3.95 13.02
CA PRO A 201 -2.19 2.72 13.17
C PRO A 201 -1.74 2.16 11.82
N LEU A 202 -0.52 1.63 11.79
CA LEU A 202 0.10 1.00 10.63
C LEU A 202 0.69 -0.35 11.07
N TRP A 203 0.23 -1.43 10.46
CA TRP A 203 0.77 -2.77 10.68
C TRP A 203 1.56 -3.23 9.46
N ILE A 204 2.86 -3.46 9.65
CA ILE A 204 3.79 -3.93 8.61
C ILE A 204 4.23 -5.35 8.95
N HIS A 205 4.03 -6.27 8.04
CA HIS A 205 4.35 -7.69 8.23
C HIS A 205 4.90 -8.32 6.93
N PRO A 206 5.44 -9.56 7.00
CA PRO A 206 5.90 -10.32 5.83
C PRO A 206 4.91 -10.46 4.71
#